data_80abb8d24e9c675e4085ff5566b9ab74
#
_entry.id   80abb8d24e9c675e4085ff5566b9ab74
#
_cell.length_a   1.000
_cell.length_b   1.000
_cell.length_c   1.000
_cell.angle_alpha   90.00
_cell.angle_beta   90.00
_cell.angle_gamma   90.00
#
_symmetry.space_group_name_H-M   'P 1'
#
loop_
_entity.id
_entity.type
_entity.pdbx_description
1 polymer ?
#
loop_
_entity_poly.entity_id
_entity_poly.type
_entity_poly.pdbx_seq_one_letter_code
_entity_poly.pdbx_strand_id
1 'polypeptide(L)'
;GILTKEQVTFIQDEAKRRQESGEKVLGQLAWVTGEQLTEARAEVIGVSFSRPDQQPISPEILAFIPEDVAKRLTVIPVGKEGDSLLVAMVDPLDLSVLEFIEKKSGLSIRPYIATAESINKAIAEQYTRGLSAEVGEALKEAAPTFGTTMVQQSTVSGVMGEAPVARIVSTILEYG
;
A
#
# COMPACT_ATOMS: atom_id res chain seq x y z
N GLY A 1 28.15 5.56 11.99
CA GLY A 1 27.20 5.91 13.05
C GLY A 1 26.48 7.20 12.68
N ILE A 2 25.18 7.21 12.84
CA ILE A 2 24.29 8.35 12.48
C ILE A 2 24.41 9.45 13.55
N LEU A 3 24.76 9.10 14.79
CA LEU A 3 24.86 10.00 15.93
C LEU A 3 26.29 10.09 16.45
N THR A 4 26.68 11.27 16.96
CA THR A 4 27.93 11.46 17.70
C THR A 4 27.81 10.94 19.13
N LYS A 5 28.95 10.69 19.80
CA LYS A 5 28.95 10.25 21.20
C LYS A 5 28.26 11.26 22.12
N GLU A 6 28.45 12.56 21.85
CA GLU A 6 27.87 13.66 22.63
C GLU A 6 26.31 13.66 22.47
N GLN A 7 25.82 13.43 21.26
CA GLN A 7 24.39 13.31 21.00
C GLN A 7 23.76 12.10 21.71
N VAL A 8 24.47 10.96 21.72
CA VAL A 8 24.03 9.77 22.45
C VAL A 8 23.93 10.04 23.95
N THR A 9 24.94 10.68 24.53
CA THR A 9 24.95 11.03 25.97
C THR A 9 23.80 11.98 26.29
N PHE A 10 23.56 12.99 25.46
CA PHE A 10 22.44 13.94 25.63
C PHE A 10 21.09 13.23 25.60
N ILE A 11 20.89 12.31 24.65
CA ILE A 11 19.64 11.54 24.55
C ILE A 11 19.42 10.68 25.80
N GLN A 12 20.48 10.04 26.32
CA GLN A 12 20.38 9.20 27.50
C GLN A 12 20.02 10.02 28.76
N ASP A 13 20.63 11.18 28.92
CA ASP A 13 20.34 12.06 30.04
C ASP A 13 18.94 12.66 29.97
N GLU A 14 18.53 13.07 28.77
CA GLU A 14 17.19 13.61 28.55
C GLU A 14 16.11 12.53 28.72
N ALA A 15 16.36 11.31 28.27
CA ALA A 15 15.47 10.17 28.46
C ALA A 15 15.26 9.86 29.95
N LYS A 16 16.34 9.88 30.74
CA LYS A 16 16.26 9.71 32.20
C LYS A 16 15.49 10.85 32.87
N ARG A 17 15.75 12.10 32.44
CA ARG A 17 15.09 13.28 32.97
C ARG A 17 13.59 13.28 32.72
N ARG A 18 13.16 12.87 31.53
CA ARG A 18 11.75 12.83 31.11
C ARG A 18 11.04 11.53 31.47
N GLN A 19 11.76 10.52 31.93
CA GLN A 19 11.26 9.16 32.17
C GLN A 19 10.65 8.56 30.87
N GLU A 20 11.25 8.86 29.74
CA GLU A 20 10.87 8.39 28.41
C GLU A 20 11.95 7.47 27.83
N SER A 21 11.61 6.70 26.78
CA SER A 21 12.61 5.91 26.05
C SER A 21 13.53 6.84 25.23
N GLY A 22 14.79 6.46 25.08
CA GLY A 22 15.74 7.20 24.26
C GLY A 22 15.28 7.32 22.80
N GLU A 23 14.57 6.32 22.30
CA GLU A 23 13.96 6.32 20.96
C GLU A 23 12.90 7.43 20.80
N LYS A 24 12.05 7.61 21.82
CA LYS A 24 11.02 8.66 21.83
C LYS A 24 11.64 10.06 21.88
N VAL A 25 12.66 10.25 22.72
CA VAL A 25 13.41 11.50 22.79
C VAL A 25 14.10 11.80 21.47
N LEU A 26 14.72 10.79 20.84
CA LEU A 26 15.41 10.94 19.57
C LEU A 26 14.44 11.35 18.45
N GLY A 27 13.24 10.77 18.40
CA GLY A 27 12.19 11.15 17.44
C GLY A 27 11.71 12.60 17.60
N GLN A 28 11.68 13.12 18.84
CA GLN A 28 11.30 14.51 19.12
C GLN A 28 12.38 15.53 18.75
N LEU A 29 13.66 15.13 18.81
CA LEU A 29 14.79 16.03 18.53
C LEU A 29 15.03 16.26 17.03
N ALA A 30 14.35 15.54 16.15
CA ALA A 30 14.48 15.61 14.68
C ALA A 30 15.96 15.49 14.18
N TRP A 31 16.83 14.87 14.96
CA TRP A 31 18.23 14.61 14.57
C TRP A 31 18.37 13.46 13.59
N VAL A 32 17.35 12.61 13.53
CA VAL A 32 17.23 11.49 12.61
C VAL A 32 15.85 11.49 11.98
N THR A 33 15.75 10.96 10.77
CA THR A 33 14.45 10.74 10.13
C THR A 33 13.76 9.52 10.73
N GLY A 34 12.43 9.44 10.60
CA GLY A 34 11.66 8.25 11.00
C GLY A 34 12.16 6.97 10.31
N GLU A 35 12.61 7.08 9.05
CA GLU A 35 13.23 5.96 8.33
C GLU A 35 14.54 5.51 8.98
N GLN A 36 15.45 6.44 9.26
CA GLN A 36 16.73 6.11 9.90
C GLN A 36 16.55 5.46 11.27
N LEU A 37 15.55 5.92 12.03
CA LEU A 37 15.21 5.33 13.32
C LEU A 37 14.65 3.91 13.14
N THR A 38 13.76 3.71 12.16
CA THR A 38 13.17 2.40 11.86
C THR A 38 14.22 1.42 11.32
N GLU A 39 15.15 1.87 10.47
CA GLU A 39 16.26 1.07 9.96
C GLU A 39 17.21 0.62 11.09
N ALA A 40 17.56 1.53 12.01
CA ALA A 40 18.35 1.17 13.18
C ALA A 40 17.63 0.18 14.11
N ARG A 41 16.29 0.32 14.24
CA ARG A 41 15.47 -0.63 14.99
C ARG A 41 15.46 -2.01 14.32
N ALA A 42 15.41 -2.06 12.99
CA ALA A 42 15.50 -3.29 12.21
C ALA A 42 16.78 -4.08 12.53
N GLU A 43 17.92 -3.40 12.58
CA GLU A 43 19.20 -4.01 12.92
C GLU A 43 19.21 -4.59 14.34
N VAL A 44 18.63 -3.88 15.31
CA VAL A 44 18.59 -4.30 16.72
C VAL A 44 17.73 -5.55 16.92
N ILE A 45 16.59 -5.63 16.25
CA ILE A 45 15.64 -6.76 16.38
C ILE A 45 15.94 -7.90 15.38
N GLY A 46 16.89 -7.70 14.46
CA GLY A 46 17.32 -8.73 13.52
C GLY A 46 16.32 -9.01 12.38
N VAL A 47 15.50 -8.01 12.00
CA VAL A 47 14.58 -8.08 10.86
C VAL A 47 15.04 -7.17 9.73
N SER A 48 14.57 -7.42 8.51
CA SER A 48 14.91 -6.57 7.37
C SER A 48 14.03 -5.31 7.35
N PHE A 49 14.63 -4.18 7.00
CA PHE A 49 13.90 -2.94 6.73
C PHE A 49 13.36 -2.94 5.29
N SER A 50 12.15 -2.40 5.10
CA SER A 50 11.50 -2.30 3.79
C SER A 50 10.95 -0.89 3.54
N ARG A 51 10.90 -0.50 2.26
CA ARG A 51 10.26 0.73 1.76
C ARG A 51 9.18 0.34 0.75
N PRO A 52 8.00 -0.06 1.21
CA PRO A 52 6.94 -0.56 0.32
C PRO A 52 6.39 0.49 -0.65
N ASP A 53 6.53 1.78 -0.34
CA ASP A 53 6.13 2.90 -1.20
C ASP A 53 7.07 3.14 -2.39
N GLN A 54 8.26 2.56 -2.38
CA GLN A 54 9.26 2.73 -3.45
C GLN A 54 9.31 1.57 -4.43
N GLN A 55 8.53 0.51 -4.21
CA GLN A 55 8.54 -0.68 -5.05
C GLN A 55 7.13 -1.02 -5.53
N PRO A 56 6.96 -1.37 -6.81
CA PRO A 56 5.68 -1.87 -7.29
C PRO A 56 5.41 -3.25 -6.69
N ILE A 57 4.19 -3.46 -6.23
CA ILE A 57 3.72 -4.74 -5.68
C ILE A 57 2.72 -5.31 -6.67
N SER A 58 2.88 -6.59 -7.04
CA SER A 58 1.95 -7.21 -7.97
C SER A 58 0.55 -7.39 -7.35
N PRO A 59 -0.53 -7.29 -8.13
CA PRO A 59 -1.90 -7.50 -7.64
C PRO A 59 -2.10 -8.86 -6.98
N GLU A 60 -1.42 -9.90 -7.48
CA GLU A 60 -1.45 -11.25 -6.91
C GLU A 60 -0.93 -11.28 -5.46
N ILE A 61 0.11 -10.51 -5.15
CA ILE A 61 0.66 -10.39 -3.80
C ILE A 61 -0.29 -9.57 -2.92
N LEU A 62 -0.86 -8.48 -3.43
CA LEU A 62 -1.83 -7.68 -2.70
C LEU A 62 -3.09 -8.46 -2.32
N ALA A 63 -3.51 -9.41 -3.15
CA ALA A 63 -4.68 -10.24 -2.92
C ALA A 63 -4.60 -11.11 -1.65
N PHE A 64 -3.40 -11.42 -1.13
CA PHE A 64 -3.23 -12.15 0.13
C PHE A 64 -3.72 -11.37 1.36
N ILE A 65 -3.66 -10.04 1.34
CA ILE A 65 -4.11 -9.18 2.43
C ILE A 65 -5.06 -8.14 1.86
N PRO A 66 -6.38 -8.23 2.12
CA PRO A 66 -7.34 -7.20 1.66
C PRO A 66 -7.02 -5.81 2.18
N GLU A 67 -7.40 -4.78 1.42
CA GLU A 67 -7.10 -3.38 1.73
C GLU A 67 -7.59 -2.93 3.11
N ASP A 68 -8.79 -3.38 3.52
CA ASP A 68 -9.36 -3.08 4.84
C ASP A 68 -8.51 -3.64 5.99
N VAL A 69 -7.95 -4.84 5.80
CA VAL A 69 -7.04 -5.46 6.75
C VAL A 69 -5.69 -4.74 6.76
N ALA A 70 -5.16 -4.43 5.58
CA ALA A 70 -3.91 -3.70 5.42
C ALA A 70 -3.96 -2.34 6.14
N LYS A 71 -5.03 -1.58 5.96
CA LYS A 71 -5.26 -0.29 6.63
C LYS A 71 -5.41 -0.43 8.14
N ARG A 72 -6.21 -1.40 8.59
CA ARG A 72 -6.51 -1.58 10.02
C ARG A 72 -5.29 -1.99 10.83
N LEU A 73 -4.45 -2.87 10.28
CA LEU A 73 -3.26 -3.39 10.95
C LEU A 73 -1.98 -2.63 10.60
N THR A 74 -2.04 -1.69 9.67
CA THR A 74 -0.89 -0.96 9.12
C THR A 74 0.18 -1.94 8.63
N VAL A 75 -0.22 -2.82 7.71
CA VAL A 75 0.63 -3.85 7.10
C VAL A 75 0.40 -3.89 5.60
N ILE A 76 1.41 -4.32 4.84
CA ILE A 76 1.27 -4.51 3.40
C ILE A 76 2.13 -5.71 2.97
N PRO A 77 1.62 -6.63 2.14
CA PRO A 77 2.44 -7.68 1.56
C PRO A 77 3.35 -7.08 0.50
N VAL A 78 4.63 -7.38 0.55
CA VAL A 78 5.64 -6.82 -0.37
C VAL A 78 6.20 -7.85 -1.34
N GLY A 79 5.98 -9.13 -1.08
CA GLY A 79 6.46 -10.22 -1.94
C GLY A 79 6.13 -11.59 -1.39
N LYS A 80 6.54 -12.62 -2.14
CA LYS A 80 6.42 -14.02 -1.73
C LYS A 80 7.72 -14.77 -2.06
N GLU A 81 8.22 -15.54 -1.11
CA GLU A 81 9.37 -16.42 -1.27
C GLU A 81 8.97 -17.87 -0.90
N GLY A 82 8.79 -18.72 -1.90
CA GLY A 82 8.29 -20.10 -1.66
C GLY A 82 6.94 -20.07 -0.97
N ASP A 83 6.84 -20.67 0.22
CA ASP A 83 5.63 -20.71 1.05
C ASP A 83 5.57 -19.59 2.09
N SER A 84 6.44 -18.58 1.98
CA SER A 84 6.48 -17.44 2.91
C SER A 84 6.02 -16.17 2.22
N LEU A 85 5.06 -15.48 2.83
CA LEU A 85 4.63 -14.15 2.44
C LEU A 85 5.49 -13.10 3.17
N LEU A 86 6.11 -12.21 2.41
CA LEU A 86 6.89 -11.09 2.95
C LEU A 86 5.94 -9.95 3.26
N VAL A 87 5.88 -9.52 4.51
CA VAL A 87 4.93 -8.50 4.97
C VAL A 87 5.67 -7.35 5.66
N ALA A 88 5.53 -6.15 5.12
CA ALA A 88 6.01 -4.94 5.78
C ALA A 88 4.98 -4.48 6.83
N MET A 89 5.45 -4.20 8.05
CA MET A 89 4.64 -3.83 9.21
C MET A 89 5.41 -2.88 10.12
N VAL A 90 4.68 -2.18 10.97
CA VAL A 90 5.28 -1.22 11.92
C VAL A 90 5.98 -1.92 13.07
N ASP A 91 5.37 -2.97 13.59
CA ASP A 91 5.93 -3.77 14.70
C ASP A 91 6.00 -5.26 14.34
N PRO A 92 7.18 -5.74 13.91
CA PRO A 92 7.37 -7.14 13.55
C PRO A 92 7.40 -8.11 14.76
N LEU A 93 7.31 -7.60 15.98
CA LEU A 93 7.21 -8.40 17.20
C LEU A 93 5.77 -8.62 17.66
N ASP A 94 4.78 -8.04 16.98
CA ASP A 94 3.36 -8.28 17.27
C ASP A 94 2.91 -9.63 16.71
N LEU A 95 3.03 -10.65 17.56
CA LEU A 95 2.66 -12.02 17.23
C LEU A 95 1.18 -12.17 16.87
N SER A 96 0.30 -11.34 17.46
CA SER A 96 -1.13 -11.41 17.20
C SER A 96 -1.45 -11.03 15.76
N VAL A 97 -0.78 -9.99 15.25
CA VAL A 97 -0.89 -9.57 13.85
C VAL A 97 -0.31 -10.63 12.92
N LEU A 98 0.84 -11.19 13.25
CA LEU A 98 1.49 -12.25 12.45
C LEU A 98 0.59 -13.48 12.33
N GLU A 99 0.10 -14.03 13.46
CA GLU A 99 -0.80 -15.17 13.48
C GLU A 99 -2.11 -14.92 12.72
N PHE A 100 -2.66 -13.71 12.83
CA PHE A 100 -3.85 -13.34 12.09
C PHE A 100 -3.63 -13.37 10.58
N ILE A 101 -2.51 -12.83 10.10
CA ILE A 101 -2.18 -12.79 8.68
C ILE A 101 -1.85 -14.20 8.17
N GLU A 102 -1.14 -15.03 8.95
CA GLU A 102 -0.86 -16.44 8.61
C GLU A 102 -2.16 -17.23 8.41
N LYS A 103 -3.09 -17.12 9.34
CA LYS A 103 -4.40 -17.79 9.23
C LYS A 103 -5.20 -17.32 8.03
N LYS A 104 -5.09 -16.04 7.67
CA LYS A 104 -5.82 -15.44 6.56
C LYS A 104 -5.22 -15.79 5.20
N SER A 105 -3.91 -15.75 5.07
CA SER A 105 -3.18 -16.02 3.82
C SER A 105 -2.92 -17.51 3.57
N GLY A 106 -2.89 -18.32 4.63
CA GLY A 106 -2.48 -19.73 4.57
C GLY A 106 -0.98 -19.93 4.32
N LEU A 107 -0.18 -18.87 4.45
CA LEU A 107 1.26 -18.86 4.23
C LEU A 107 1.99 -18.47 5.50
N SER A 108 3.21 -18.94 5.68
CA SER A 108 4.10 -18.45 6.74
C SER A 108 4.45 -16.98 6.50
N ILE A 109 4.53 -16.18 7.57
CA ILE A 109 4.85 -14.76 7.44
C ILE A 109 6.31 -14.51 7.76
N ARG A 110 6.98 -13.79 6.86
CA ARG A 110 8.31 -13.23 7.08
C ARG A 110 8.17 -11.72 7.26
N PRO A 111 8.26 -11.22 8.50
CA PRO A 111 8.04 -9.81 8.77
C PRO A 111 9.23 -8.95 8.33
N TYR A 112 8.91 -7.79 7.77
CA TYR A 112 9.81 -6.68 7.50
C TYR A 112 9.32 -5.48 8.30
N ILE A 113 10.24 -4.70 8.85
CA ILE A 113 9.86 -3.45 9.49
C ILE A 113 9.83 -2.32 8.45
N ALA A 114 8.81 -1.45 8.55
CA ALA A 114 8.68 -0.25 7.74
C ALA A 114 8.04 0.87 8.55
N THR A 115 8.19 2.11 8.10
CA THR A 115 7.51 3.25 8.74
C THR A 115 6.01 3.20 8.42
N ALA A 116 5.17 3.65 9.37
CA ALA A 116 3.73 3.73 9.17
C ALA A 116 3.38 4.62 7.96
N GLU A 117 4.14 5.69 7.73
CA GLU A 117 3.98 6.61 6.61
C GLU A 117 4.20 5.89 5.27
N SER A 118 5.31 5.14 5.12
CA SER A 118 5.63 4.37 3.91
C SER A 118 4.58 3.28 3.65
N ILE A 119 4.12 2.57 4.69
CA ILE A 119 3.07 1.56 4.56
C ILE A 119 1.75 2.19 4.09
N ASN A 120 1.29 3.26 4.74
CA ASN A 120 0.02 3.91 4.39
C ASN A 120 0.04 4.50 2.98
N LYS A 121 1.16 5.09 2.58
CA LYS A 121 1.36 5.58 1.21
C LYS A 121 1.32 4.43 0.21
N ALA A 122 2.03 3.33 0.48
CA ALA A 122 2.01 2.15 -0.38
C ALA A 122 0.60 1.55 -0.49
N ILE A 123 -0.16 1.45 0.62
CA ILE A 123 -1.55 0.99 0.59
C ILE A 123 -2.39 1.88 -0.33
N ALA A 124 -2.33 3.20 -0.16
CA ALA A 124 -3.11 4.13 -0.95
C ALA A 124 -2.79 4.06 -2.45
N GLU A 125 -1.53 3.89 -2.81
CA GLU A 125 -1.08 3.85 -4.20
C GLU A 125 -1.30 2.48 -4.86
N GLN A 126 -0.96 1.39 -4.18
CA GLN A 126 -0.90 0.06 -4.78
C GLN A 126 -2.30 -0.58 -4.91
N TYR A 127 -3.16 -0.46 -3.90
CA TYR A 127 -4.52 -1.02 -4.00
C TYR A 127 -5.40 -0.22 -4.97
N THR A 128 -5.22 1.09 -5.09
CA THR A 128 -5.93 1.90 -6.11
C THR A 128 -5.52 1.52 -7.53
N ARG A 129 -4.24 1.24 -7.76
CA ARG A 129 -3.75 0.77 -9.08
C ARG A 129 -4.28 -0.63 -9.42
N GLY A 130 -4.39 -1.53 -8.44
CA GLY A 130 -4.95 -2.86 -8.61
C GLY A 130 -6.39 -2.83 -9.13
N LEU A 131 -7.24 -2.01 -8.54
CA LEU A 131 -8.63 -1.82 -8.99
C LEU A 131 -8.72 -1.27 -10.42
N SER A 132 -7.83 -0.35 -10.79
CA SER A 132 -7.80 0.20 -12.15
C SER A 132 -7.35 -0.81 -13.20
N ALA A 133 -6.47 -1.74 -12.84
CA ALA A 133 -6.01 -2.81 -13.72
C ALA A 133 -7.10 -3.87 -13.95
N GLU A 134 -7.80 -4.32 -12.90
CA GLU A 134 -8.90 -5.27 -13.00
C GLU A 134 -10.08 -4.71 -13.80
N VAL A 135 -10.43 -3.44 -13.61
CA VAL A 135 -11.46 -2.77 -14.42
C VAL A 135 -11.01 -2.64 -15.87
N GLY A 136 -9.73 -2.39 -16.12
CA GLY A 136 -9.17 -2.32 -17.48
C GLY A 136 -9.18 -3.66 -18.22
N GLU A 137 -8.92 -4.77 -17.52
CA GLU A 137 -9.01 -6.12 -18.10
C GLU A 137 -10.46 -6.56 -18.30
N ALA A 138 -11.34 -6.33 -17.34
CA ALA A 138 -12.77 -6.61 -17.47
C ALA A 138 -13.41 -5.83 -18.62
N LEU A 139 -13.00 -4.59 -18.87
CA LEU A 139 -13.44 -3.80 -20.02
C LEU A 139 -12.89 -4.33 -21.34
N LYS A 140 -11.70 -4.93 -21.36
CA LYS A 140 -11.16 -5.59 -22.57
C LYS A 140 -11.87 -6.92 -22.88
N GLU A 141 -12.23 -7.70 -21.86
CA GLU A 141 -13.01 -8.93 -22.04
C GLU A 141 -14.49 -8.66 -22.37
N ALA A 142 -15.04 -7.56 -21.88
CA ALA A 142 -16.43 -7.15 -22.14
C ALA A 142 -16.60 -6.35 -23.43
N ALA A 143 -15.54 -6.04 -24.16
CA ALA A 143 -15.64 -5.41 -25.47
C ALA A 143 -16.17 -6.45 -26.47
N PRO A 144 -17.44 -6.39 -26.91
CA PRO A 144 -17.90 -7.26 -27.98
C PRO A 144 -17.10 -6.93 -29.23
N THR A 145 -16.65 -7.96 -29.92
CA THR A 145 -16.03 -7.91 -31.24
C THR A 145 -17.02 -7.30 -32.22
N PHE A 146 -17.11 -5.99 -32.26
CA PHE A 146 -17.76 -5.34 -33.39
C PHE A 146 -16.79 -5.45 -34.58
N GLY A 147 -17.15 -6.40 -35.44
CA GLY A 147 -16.52 -6.61 -36.71
C GLY A 147 -16.41 -5.30 -37.48
N THR A 148 -15.20 -5.08 -37.98
CA THR A 148 -14.86 -4.03 -38.95
C THR A 148 -15.78 -4.15 -40.16
N THR A 149 -16.87 -3.40 -40.17
CA THR A 149 -17.61 -3.13 -41.41
C THR A 149 -17.25 -1.72 -41.84
N MET A 150 -16.50 -1.65 -42.92
CA MET A 150 -16.23 -0.42 -43.65
C MET A 150 -17.54 0.31 -43.90
N VAL A 151 -17.67 1.53 -43.41
CA VAL A 151 -18.69 2.48 -43.89
C VAL A 151 -17.94 3.61 -44.59
N GLN A 152 -18.17 3.62 -45.91
CA GLN A 152 -17.80 4.69 -46.82
C GLN A 152 -18.30 6.06 -46.32
N GLN A 153 -17.43 7.04 -46.51
CA GLN A 153 -17.76 8.46 -46.37
C GLN A 153 -19.00 8.83 -47.24
N SER A 154 -19.96 9.42 -46.60
CA SER A 154 -20.92 10.28 -47.28
C SER A 154 -21.12 11.51 -46.42
N THR A 155 -20.68 12.64 -46.96
CA THR A 155 -20.88 14.00 -46.48
C THR A 155 -22.39 14.33 -46.52
N VAL A 156 -22.98 14.68 -45.36
CA VAL A 156 -24.14 15.57 -45.28
C VAL A 156 -24.06 16.44 -44.04
N SER A 157 -24.13 17.72 -44.28
CA SER A 157 -24.22 18.81 -43.30
C SER A 157 -25.51 18.74 -42.47
N GLY A 158 -25.39 19.12 -41.20
CA GLY A 158 -26.47 19.80 -40.45
C GLY A 158 -27.35 18.90 -39.61
N VAL A 159 -27.26 19.11 -38.34
CA VAL A 159 -28.30 19.39 -37.34
C VAL A 159 -27.74 19.06 -35.94
N MET A 160 -27.75 20.03 -35.08
CA MET A 160 -27.56 19.91 -33.63
C MET A 160 -28.54 18.89 -33.05
N GLY A 161 -28.06 17.84 -32.40
CA GLY A 161 -28.87 16.83 -31.74
C GLY A 161 -28.13 16.26 -30.54
N GLU A 162 -28.74 16.41 -29.42
CA GLU A 162 -28.42 16.00 -28.04
C GLU A 162 -27.49 14.80 -27.84
N ALA A 163 -26.62 14.94 -26.86
CA ALA A 163 -25.59 13.99 -26.44
C ALA A 163 -26.23 12.65 -25.98
N PRO A 164 -25.62 11.50 -26.34
CA PRO A 164 -26.17 10.16 -26.05
C PRO A 164 -26.23 9.80 -24.55
N VAL A 165 -25.61 10.62 -23.68
CA VAL A 165 -25.56 10.40 -22.21
C VAL A 165 -26.94 10.61 -21.56
N ALA A 166 -27.80 11.47 -22.10
CA ALA A 166 -29.13 11.76 -21.54
C ALA A 166 -30.13 10.58 -21.63
N ARG A 167 -29.95 9.69 -22.61
CA ARG A 167 -30.81 8.53 -22.78
C ARG A 167 -30.59 7.39 -21.78
N ILE A 168 -29.34 7.22 -21.30
CA ILE A 168 -29.00 6.17 -20.33
C ILE A 168 -29.61 6.48 -18.96
N VAL A 169 -29.61 7.76 -18.56
CA VAL A 169 -30.17 8.18 -17.27
C VAL A 169 -31.68 8.08 -17.21
N SER A 170 -32.37 8.36 -18.31
CA SER A 170 -33.85 8.24 -18.40
C SER A 170 -34.34 6.79 -18.26
N THR A 171 -33.57 5.82 -18.80
CA THR A 171 -33.98 4.40 -18.75
C THR A 171 -33.87 3.82 -17.34
N ILE A 172 -32.94 4.33 -16.51
CA ILE A 172 -32.75 3.88 -15.11
C ILE A 172 -33.83 4.43 -14.18
N LEU A 173 -34.40 5.60 -14.49
CA LEU A 173 -35.43 6.24 -13.66
C LEU A 173 -36.87 5.73 -13.98
N GLU A 174 -37.09 5.04 -15.10
CA GLU A 174 -38.38 4.53 -15.51
C GLU A 174 -38.69 3.09 -15.02
N TYR A 175 -37.69 2.41 -14.41
CA TYR A 175 -37.79 1.05 -13.87
C TYR A 175 -37.46 0.95 -12.35
N GLY A 176 -37.56 2.05 -11.59
CA GLY A 176 -37.42 2.07 -10.13
C GLY A 176 -38.73 2.25 -9.38
#